data_ba3e7e40cc544bd13f49a44133507eee
#
_entry.id   ba3e7e40cc544bd13f49a44133507eee
#
_cell.length_a   1.000
_cell.length_b   1.000
_cell.length_c   1.000
_cell.angle_alpha   90.00
_cell.angle_beta   90.00
_cell.angle_gamma   90.00
#
_symmetry.space_group_name_H-M   'P 1'
#
loop_
_entity.id
_entity.type
_entity.pdbx_description
1 polymer ?
#
loop_
_entity_poly.entity_id
_entity_poly.type
_entity_poly.pdbx_seq_one_letter_code
_entity_poly.pdbx_strand_id
1 'polypeptide(L)'
;MKEEIIDIFIIIILIFLFYFIFNFGILNSIVTGIIVGIFPYLIYQTIINNIEKEKEEQFIRFSIDLIGLLKSGLSLPIALKQLEKNDYGRINELVKNLSSRIDWGVSIEDSFTQFAEESNNRMIKRTIQSLIDIYKEGGNLEQGLEAIINSIMEIRKIKEDKKAAIHENIIHSYIVFAFFLGIVFTFQVFLLPFLQISLPGQVSNVNFNFINNLMYYMSIIQAVFAGLSMGKMYDDSYKAGAKYVAIFLFMVIILFNIIIPIVPKGMFLININI
;
A
#
# COMPACT_ATOMS: atom_id res chain seq x y z
N MET A 1 3.24 -17.11 -13.73
CA MET A 1 4.32 -17.25 -14.73
C MET A 1 4.11 -16.40 -15.97
N LYS A 2 2.98 -16.50 -16.74
CA LYS A 2 2.79 -15.65 -17.93
C LYS A 2 2.65 -14.15 -17.60
N GLU A 3 1.96 -13.81 -16.53
CA GLU A 3 1.80 -12.41 -16.09
C GLU A 3 3.12 -11.82 -15.59
N GLU A 4 3.90 -12.57 -14.82
CA GLU A 4 5.22 -12.14 -14.35
C GLU A 4 6.21 -11.85 -15.48
N ILE A 5 6.14 -12.63 -16.58
CA ILE A 5 6.97 -12.42 -17.77
C ILE A 5 6.54 -11.15 -18.52
N ILE A 6 5.24 -10.87 -18.58
CA ILE A 6 4.69 -9.65 -19.19
C ILE A 6 5.13 -8.41 -18.40
N ASP A 7 5.08 -8.47 -17.07
CA ASP A 7 5.51 -7.37 -16.20
C ASP A 7 7.01 -7.08 -16.35
N ILE A 8 7.84 -8.12 -16.40
CA ILE A 8 9.30 -7.98 -16.67
C ILE A 8 9.54 -7.35 -18.04
N PHE A 9 8.79 -7.75 -19.05
CA PHE A 9 8.92 -7.20 -20.41
C PHE A 9 8.50 -5.73 -20.50
N ILE A 10 7.44 -5.35 -19.79
CA ILE A 10 7.00 -3.95 -19.66
C ILE A 10 8.05 -3.09 -18.95
N ILE A 11 8.67 -3.61 -17.88
CA ILE A 11 9.75 -2.93 -17.15
C ILE A 11 10.94 -2.68 -18.08
N ILE A 12 11.35 -3.66 -18.87
CA ILE A 12 12.48 -3.55 -19.80
C ILE A 12 12.16 -2.52 -20.90
N ILE A 13 10.95 -2.54 -21.45
CA ILE A 13 10.53 -1.55 -22.47
C ILE A 13 10.51 -0.14 -21.88
N LEU A 14 10.02 0.04 -20.66
CA LEU A 14 9.99 1.34 -19.98
C LEU A 14 11.40 1.86 -19.68
N ILE A 15 12.33 1.00 -19.27
CA ILE A 15 13.75 1.36 -19.09
C ILE A 15 14.34 1.84 -20.41
N PHE A 16 14.09 1.12 -21.51
CA PHE A 16 14.62 1.44 -22.83
C PHE A 16 14.01 2.75 -23.38
N LEU A 17 12.69 2.94 -23.24
CA LEU A 17 11.98 4.16 -23.62
C LEU A 17 12.49 5.38 -22.85
N PHE A 18 12.70 5.25 -21.55
CA PHE A 18 13.17 6.32 -20.69
C PHE A 18 14.62 6.70 -21.02
N TYR A 19 15.48 5.71 -21.31
CA TYR A 19 16.84 5.94 -21.80
C TYR A 19 16.87 6.71 -23.10
N PHE A 20 15.99 6.32 -24.05
CA PHE A 20 15.95 6.92 -25.38
C PHE A 20 15.37 8.35 -25.39
N ILE A 21 14.34 8.62 -24.56
CA ILE A 21 13.65 9.93 -24.54
C ILE A 21 14.48 10.99 -23.81
N PHE A 22 15.17 10.63 -22.73
CA PHE A 22 15.77 11.61 -21.83
C PHE A 22 17.30 11.66 -21.89
N ASN A 23 17.95 10.81 -22.68
CA ASN A 23 19.42 10.76 -22.83
C ASN A 23 20.18 10.74 -21.47
N PHE A 24 19.59 10.15 -20.45
CA PHE A 24 20.18 9.99 -19.12
C PHE A 24 21.24 8.89 -19.13
N GLY A 25 22.29 9.06 -18.31
CA GLY A 25 23.27 7.99 -18.13
C GLY A 25 22.62 6.65 -17.73
N ILE A 26 23.22 5.55 -18.17
CA ILE A 26 22.68 4.17 -18.00
C ILE A 26 22.16 3.88 -16.59
N LEU A 27 22.87 4.32 -15.54
CA LEU A 27 22.48 4.13 -14.15
C LEU A 27 21.16 4.83 -13.78
N ASN A 28 20.98 6.07 -14.22
CA ASN A 28 19.74 6.83 -13.97
C ASN A 28 18.55 6.20 -14.68
N SER A 29 18.76 5.70 -15.89
CA SER A 29 17.72 5.00 -16.67
C SER A 29 17.28 3.68 -16.02
N ILE A 30 18.23 2.93 -15.46
CA ILE A 30 17.93 1.70 -14.71
C ILE A 30 17.10 2.00 -13.45
N VAL A 31 17.52 2.97 -12.65
CA VAL A 31 16.81 3.35 -11.41
C VAL A 31 15.40 3.82 -11.73
N THR A 32 15.23 4.67 -12.73
CA THR A 32 13.92 5.19 -13.13
C THR A 32 13.03 4.11 -13.72
N GLY A 33 13.58 3.22 -14.53
CA GLY A 33 12.84 2.09 -15.10
C GLY A 33 12.33 1.11 -14.03
N ILE A 34 13.14 0.82 -13.01
CA ILE A 34 12.72 -0.02 -11.88
C ILE A 34 11.55 0.64 -11.13
N ILE A 35 11.62 1.95 -10.89
CA ILE A 35 10.58 2.69 -10.18
C ILE A 35 9.26 2.67 -10.96
N VAL A 36 9.31 3.00 -12.26
CA VAL A 36 8.12 3.04 -13.12
C VAL A 36 7.54 1.64 -13.31
N GLY A 37 8.38 0.59 -13.34
CA GLY A 37 7.94 -0.80 -13.43
C GLY A 37 7.29 -1.35 -12.16
N ILE A 38 7.75 -0.91 -10.97
CA ILE A 38 7.15 -1.31 -9.70
C ILE A 38 5.78 -0.65 -9.48
N PHE A 39 5.53 0.53 -10.06
CA PHE A 39 4.32 1.30 -9.83
C PHE A 39 3.01 0.56 -10.21
N PRO A 40 2.85 -0.05 -11.40
CA PRO A 40 1.64 -0.81 -11.75
C PRO A 40 1.44 -2.03 -10.83
N TYR A 41 2.51 -2.72 -10.44
CA TYR A 41 2.43 -3.83 -9.48
C TYR A 41 1.88 -3.37 -8.12
N LEU A 42 2.29 -2.21 -7.62
CA LEU A 42 1.80 -1.64 -6.36
C LEU A 42 0.32 -1.24 -6.45
N ILE A 43 -0.11 -0.68 -7.59
CA ILE A 43 -1.53 -0.37 -7.83
C ILE A 43 -2.36 -1.66 -7.83
N TYR A 44 -1.92 -2.69 -8.54
CA TYR A 44 -2.60 -3.98 -8.60
C TYR A 44 -2.76 -4.61 -7.21
N GLN A 45 -1.69 -4.65 -6.41
CA GLN A 45 -1.72 -5.13 -5.03
C GLN A 45 -2.71 -4.34 -4.15
N THR A 46 -2.77 -3.03 -4.34
CA THR A 46 -3.68 -2.16 -3.58
C THR A 46 -5.15 -2.44 -3.94
N ILE A 47 -5.45 -2.67 -5.22
CA ILE A 47 -6.80 -3.00 -5.69
C ILE A 47 -7.24 -4.35 -5.11
N ILE A 48 -6.40 -5.39 -5.17
CA ILE A 48 -6.72 -6.71 -4.62
C ILE A 48 -6.97 -6.62 -3.11
N ASN A 49 -6.10 -5.94 -2.38
CA ASN A 49 -6.25 -5.79 -0.94
C ASN A 49 -7.55 -5.05 -0.55
N ASN A 50 -7.99 -4.10 -1.37
CA ASN A 50 -9.26 -3.39 -1.15
C ASN A 50 -10.46 -4.31 -1.40
N ILE A 51 -10.41 -5.15 -2.42
CA ILE A 51 -11.46 -6.15 -2.71
C ILE A 51 -11.60 -7.14 -1.55
N GLU A 52 -10.49 -7.65 -1.02
CA GLU A 52 -10.52 -8.58 0.11
C GLU A 52 -11.06 -7.91 1.39
N LYS A 53 -10.67 -6.66 1.67
CA LYS A 53 -11.20 -5.88 2.80
C LYS A 53 -12.71 -5.64 2.66
N GLU A 54 -13.18 -5.30 1.47
CA GLU A 54 -14.60 -5.10 1.19
C GLU A 54 -15.41 -6.38 1.48
N LYS A 55 -14.94 -7.55 1.02
CA LYS A 55 -15.57 -8.84 1.34
C LYS A 55 -15.63 -9.10 2.85
N GLU A 56 -14.52 -8.80 3.56
CA GLU A 56 -14.47 -8.95 5.02
C GLU A 56 -15.47 -8.07 5.75
N GLU A 57 -15.61 -6.81 5.33
CA GLU A 57 -16.58 -5.87 5.91
C GLU A 57 -18.04 -6.32 5.67
N GLN A 58 -18.31 -6.76 4.47
CA GLN A 58 -19.62 -7.28 4.09
C GLN A 58 -19.95 -8.56 4.86
N PHE A 59 -18.98 -9.45 5.05
CA PHE A 59 -19.14 -10.66 5.85
C PHE A 59 -19.44 -10.35 7.33
N ILE A 60 -18.74 -9.37 7.92
CA ILE A 60 -19.03 -8.95 9.30
C ILE A 60 -20.44 -8.39 9.40
N ARG A 61 -20.87 -7.54 8.47
CA ARG A 61 -22.21 -6.99 8.42
C ARG A 61 -23.26 -8.10 8.31
N PHE A 62 -23.09 -9.03 7.37
CA PHE A 62 -23.93 -10.23 7.26
C PHE A 62 -24.03 -11.02 8.56
N SER A 63 -22.87 -11.23 9.22
CA SER A 63 -22.80 -11.99 10.48
C SER A 63 -23.54 -11.28 11.62
N ILE A 64 -23.43 -9.96 11.74
CA ILE A 64 -24.14 -9.16 12.74
C ILE A 64 -25.66 -9.26 12.51
N ASP A 65 -26.11 -9.14 11.27
CA ASP A 65 -27.52 -9.24 10.92
C ASP A 65 -28.05 -10.65 11.22
N LEU A 66 -27.26 -11.69 10.91
CA LEU A 66 -27.60 -13.09 11.25
C LEU A 66 -27.72 -13.30 12.75
N ILE A 67 -26.77 -12.82 13.54
CA ILE A 67 -26.83 -12.89 15.01
C ILE A 67 -28.10 -12.19 15.53
N GLY A 68 -28.44 -11.03 14.98
CA GLY A 68 -29.65 -10.29 15.36
C GLY A 68 -30.93 -11.07 15.13
N LEU A 69 -31.04 -11.75 13.98
CA LEU A 69 -32.21 -12.60 13.68
C LEU A 69 -32.24 -13.86 14.54
N LEU A 70 -31.13 -14.52 14.78
CA LEU A 70 -31.07 -15.68 15.68
C LEU A 70 -31.44 -15.28 17.12
N LYS A 71 -30.96 -14.13 17.62
CA LYS A 71 -31.37 -13.58 18.94
C LYS A 71 -32.87 -13.26 19.05
N SER A 72 -33.52 -12.93 17.93
CA SER A 72 -34.95 -12.72 17.90
C SER A 72 -35.75 -14.02 17.93
N GLY A 73 -35.08 -15.18 17.99
CA GLY A 73 -35.68 -16.51 18.05
C GLY A 73 -36.00 -17.13 16.69
N LEU A 74 -35.54 -16.55 15.59
CA LEU A 74 -35.69 -17.15 14.27
C LEU A 74 -34.74 -18.35 14.11
N SER A 75 -35.21 -19.42 13.48
CA SER A 75 -34.35 -20.54 13.12
C SER A 75 -33.37 -20.14 12.01
N LEU A 76 -32.21 -20.79 11.96
CA LEU A 76 -31.15 -20.49 10.99
C LEU A 76 -31.65 -20.48 9.52
N PRO A 77 -32.48 -21.47 9.06
CA PRO A 77 -33.00 -21.42 7.69
C PRO A 77 -33.84 -20.18 7.42
N ILE A 78 -34.73 -19.81 8.36
CA ILE A 78 -35.61 -18.63 8.22
C ILE A 78 -34.78 -17.34 8.23
N ALA A 79 -33.80 -17.24 9.12
CA ALA A 79 -32.91 -16.10 9.20
C ALA A 79 -32.14 -15.91 7.88
N LEU A 80 -31.54 -16.95 7.35
CA LEU A 80 -30.80 -16.89 6.08
C LEU A 80 -31.68 -16.50 4.90
N LYS A 81 -32.92 -17.03 4.85
CA LYS A 81 -33.91 -16.69 3.81
C LYS A 81 -34.35 -15.23 3.86
N GLN A 82 -34.30 -14.63 5.04
CA GLN A 82 -34.54 -13.18 5.19
C GLN A 82 -33.34 -12.37 4.74
N LEU A 83 -32.13 -12.82 5.08
CA LEU A 83 -30.88 -12.11 4.77
C LEU A 83 -30.50 -12.18 3.29
N GLU A 84 -30.89 -13.21 2.55
CA GLU A 84 -30.64 -13.29 1.11
C GLU A 84 -31.26 -12.15 0.30
N LYS A 85 -32.25 -11.44 0.89
CA LYS A 85 -32.91 -10.27 0.27
C LYS A 85 -32.15 -8.97 0.48
N ASN A 86 -31.22 -8.96 1.43
CA ASN A 86 -30.40 -7.79 1.72
C ASN A 86 -29.24 -7.69 0.74
N ASP A 87 -28.72 -6.47 0.59
CA ASP A 87 -27.53 -6.25 -0.23
C ASP A 87 -26.25 -6.29 0.63
N TYR A 88 -25.47 -7.34 0.43
CA TYR A 88 -24.14 -7.53 1.01
C TYR A 88 -23.03 -7.43 -0.06
N GLY A 89 -23.31 -6.76 -1.17
CA GLY A 89 -22.33 -6.48 -2.21
C GLY A 89 -21.69 -7.76 -2.78
N ARG A 90 -20.38 -7.89 -2.65
CA ARG A 90 -19.62 -8.99 -3.26
C ARG A 90 -19.92 -10.38 -2.70
N ILE A 91 -20.51 -10.47 -1.51
CA ILE A 91 -20.84 -11.76 -0.91
C ILE A 91 -22.31 -12.14 -1.10
N ASN A 92 -23.12 -11.36 -1.84
CA ASN A 92 -24.54 -11.65 -2.07
C ASN A 92 -24.79 -13.06 -2.62
N GLU A 93 -24.03 -13.47 -3.64
CA GLU A 93 -24.15 -14.80 -4.22
C GLU A 93 -23.79 -15.90 -3.21
N LEU A 94 -22.78 -15.66 -2.39
CA LEU A 94 -22.38 -16.60 -1.33
C LEU A 94 -23.48 -16.77 -0.29
N VAL A 95 -24.10 -15.67 0.14
CA VAL A 95 -25.22 -15.69 1.10
C VAL A 95 -26.43 -16.43 0.52
N LYS A 96 -26.76 -16.17 -0.76
CA LYS A 96 -27.84 -16.84 -1.46
C LYS A 96 -27.59 -18.35 -1.60
N ASN A 97 -26.37 -18.73 -1.97
CA ASN A 97 -25.97 -20.12 -2.07
C ASN A 97 -26.06 -20.83 -0.71
N LEU A 98 -25.59 -20.18 0.37
CA LEU A 98 -25.67 -20.69 1.74
C LEU A 98 -27.13 -20.94 2.15
N SER A 99 -28.03 -19.95 1.92
CA SER A 99 -29.46 -20.05 2.20
C SER A 99 -30.07 -21.22 1.44
N SER A 100 -29.84 -21.33 0.14
CA SER A 100 -30.36 -22.37 -0.72
C SER A 100 -29.95 -23.79 -0.30
N ARG A 101 -28.66 -23.98 0.07
CA ARG A 101 -28.12 -25.27 0.53
C ARG A 101 -28.82 -25.74 1.80
N ILE A 102 -29.01 -24.85 2.75
CA ILE A 102 -29.70 -25.16 4.01
C ILE A 102 -31.22 -25.45 3.77
N ASP A 103 -31.86 -24.69 2.89
CA ASP A 103 -33.21 -24.95 2.47
C ASP A 103 -33.40 -26.33 1.80
N TRP A 104 -32.39 -26.82 1.07
CA TRP A 104 -32.36 -28.15 0.45
C TRP A 104 -32.00 -29.27 1.41
N GLY A 105 -31.75 -28.96 2.69
CA GLY A 105 -31.41 -29.93 3.73
C GLY A 105 -29.97 -30.36 3.79
N VAL A 106 -29.07 -29.62 3.15
CA VAL A 106 -27.60 -29.82 3.32
C VAL A 106 -27.24 -29.48 4.76
N SER A 107 -26.31 -30.25 5.36
CA SER A 107 -25.87 -30.01 6.72
C SER A 107 -25.36 -28.57 6.92
N ILE A 108 -25.56 -28.03 8.13
CA ILE A 108 -25.04 -26.68 8.49
C ILE A 108 -23.53 -26.65 8.28
N GLU A 109 -22.83 -27.69 8.72
CA GLU A 109 -21.39 -27.82 8.59
C GLU A 109 -20.92 -27.74 7.13
N ASP A 110 -21.50 -28.56 6.26
CA ASP A 110 -21.12 -28.61 4.84
C ASP A 110 -21.48 -27.30 4.13
N SER A 111 -22.61 -26.71 4.45
CA SER A 111 -23.07 -25.45 3.86
C SER A 111 -22.13 -24.29 4.21
N PHE A 112 -21.74 -24.18 5.47
CA PHE A 112 -20.79 -23.15 5.91
C PHE A 112 -19.36 -23.44 5.41
N THR A 113 -18.93 -24.69 5.33
CA THR A 113 -17.63 -25.05 4.75
C THR A 113 -17.54 -24.61 3.30
N GLN A 114 -18.56 -24.89 2.50
CA GLN A 114 -18.60 -24.47 1.09
C GLN A 114 -18.65 -22.94 0.96
N PHE A 115 -19.42 -22.26 1.80
CA PHE A 115 -19.43 -20.79 1.86
C PHE A 115 -18.02 -20.23 2.11
N ALA A 116 -17.28 -20.82 3.06
CA ALA A 116 -15.94 -20.42 3.40
C ALA A 116 -14.94 -20.64 2.24
N GLU A 117 -15.07 -21.75 1.53
CA GLU A 117 -14.22 -22.05 0.37
C GLU A 117 -14.52 -21.13 -0.82
N GLU A 118 -15.79 -20.94 -1.14
CA GLU A 118 -16.22 -20.07 -2.24
C GLU A 118 -15.87 -18.59 -1.99
N SER A 119 -15.79 -18.16 -0.72
CA SER A 119 -15.40 -16.78 -0.38
C SER A 119 -14.00 -16.42 -0.86
N ASN A 120 -13.12 -17.41 -0.97
CA ASN A 120 -11.70 -17.28 -1.28
C ASN A 120 -11.00 -16.21 -0.42
N ASN A 121 -11.46 -16.02 0.83
CA ASN A 121 -10.93 -15.04 1.78
C ASN A 121 -10.46 -15.74 3.06
N ARG A 122 -9.22 -15.44 3.46
CA ARG A 122 -8.57 -16.11 4.60
C ARG A 122 -9.27 -15.84 5.93
N MET A 123 -9.76 -14.60 6.15
CA MET A 123 -10.43 -14.23 7.38
C MET A 123 -11.78 -14.95 7.49
N ILE A 124 -12.59 -14.92 6.43
CA ILE A 124 -13.88 -15.61 6.37
C ILE A 124 -13.70 -17.11 6.61
N LYS A 125 -12.72 -17.73 5.94
CA LYS A 125 -12.44 -19.15 6.10
C LYS A 125 -12.10 -19.52 7.55
N ARG A 126 -11.24 -18.77 8.20
CA ARG A 126 -10.88 -18.99 9.61
C ARG A 126 -12.06 -18.80 10.55
N THR A 127 -12.85 -17.74 10.34
CA THR A 127 -14.04 -17.44 11.16
C THR A 127 -15.06 -18.56 11.08
N ILE A 128 -15.37 -19.01 9.87
CA ILE A 128 -16.33 -20.10 9.65
C ILE A 128 -15.81 -21.41 10.23
N GLN A 129 -14.53 -21.70 10.11
CA GLN A 129 -13.91 -22.91 10.66
C GLN A 129 -14.03 -22.94 12.20
N SER A 130 -13.72 -21.82 12.87
CA SER A 130 -13.92 -21.70 14.32
C SER A 130 -15.38 -21.83 14.71
N LEU A 131 -16.32 -21.32 13.90
CA LEU A 131 -17.73 -21.46 14.13
C LEU A 131 -18.20 -22.93 14.03
N ILE A 132 -17.73 -23.66 13.04
CA ILE A 132 -18.01 -25.09 12.85
C ILE A 132 -17.47 -25.92 14.03
N ASP A 133 -16.26 -25.59 14.52
CA ASP A 133 -15.66 -26.27 15.65
C ASP A 133 -16.51 -26.08 16.91
N ILE A 134 -16.96 -24.86 17.21
CA ILE A 134 -17.87 -24.57 18.33
C ILE A 134 -19.19 -25.34 18.18
N TYR A 135 -19.75 -25.38 16.96
CA TYR A 135 -20.99 -26.08 16.70
C TYR A 135 -20.85 -27.60 16.91
N LYS A 136 -19.73 -28.20 16.49
CA LYS A 136 -19.44 -29.65 16.68
C LYS A 136 -19.29 -30.04 18.15
N GLU A 137 -18.77 -29.15 18.97
CA GLU A 137 -18.63 -29.35 20.42
C GLU A 137 -19.96 -29.17 21.16
N GLY A 138 -21.07 -29.01 20.46
CA GLY A 138 -22.41 -28.83 21.04
C GLY A 138 -22.68 -27.40 21.50
N GLY A 139 -21.85 -26.44 21.08
CA GLY A 139 -22.03 -25.02 21.38
C GLY A 139 -23.18 -24.38 20.59
N ASN A 140 -23.70 -23.29 21.13
CA ASN A 140 -24.72 -22.49 20.43
C ASN A 140 -24.06 -21.68 19.30
N LEU A 141 -24.53 -21.88 18.07
CA LEU A 141 -24.05 -21.24 16.87
C LEU A 141 -24.15 -19.69 16.93
N GLU A 142 -25.20 -19.17 17.53
CA GLU A 142 -25.41 -17.74 17.76
C GLU A 142 -24.32 -17.16 18.68
N GLN A 143 -24.12 -17.77 19.85
CA GLN A 143 -23.13 -17.31 20.82
C GLN A 143 -21.71 -17.44 20.28
N GLY A 144 -21.42 -18.53 19.56
CA GLY A 144 -20.14 -18.76 18.93
C GLY A 144 -19.82 -17.70 17.87
N LEU A 145 -20.77 -17.43 16.99
CA LEU A 145 -20.63 -16.40 15.96
C LEU A 145 -20.47 -15.00 16.58
N GLU A 146 -21.25 -14.68 17.60
CA GLU A 146 -21.17 -13.39 18.30
C GLU A 146 -19.79 -13.19 18.94
N ALA A 147 -19.26 -14.19 19.65
CA ALA A 147 -17.96 -14.10 20.28
C ALA A 147 -16.83 -13.88 19.28
N ILE A 148 -16.87 -14.59 18.13
CA ILE A 148 -15.88 -14.46 17.07
C ILE A 148 -15.96 -13.07 16.42
N ILE A 149 -17.17 -12.61 16.08
CA ILE A 149 -17.35 -11.31 15.43
C ILE A 149 -16.94 -10.17 16.36
N ASN A 150 -17.28 -10.22 17.64
CA ASN A 150 -16.84 -9.23 18.61
C ASN A 150 -15.31 -9.16 18.70
N SER A 151 -14.63 -10.31 18.73
CA SER A 151 -13.16 -10.37 18.71
C SER A 151 -12.57 -9.75 17.41
N ILE A 152 -13.16 -10.00 16.26
CA ILE A 152 -12.73 -9.41 15.00
C ILE A 152 -12.93 -7.88 15.00
N MET A 153 -14.06 -7.41 15.51
CA MET A 153 -14.35 -5.98 15.61
C MET A 153 -13.40 -5.27 16.57
N GLU A 154 -13.08 -5.89 17.70
CA GLU A 154 -12.09 -5.35 18.64
C GLU A 154 -10.70 -5.23 18.01
N ILE A 155 -10.22 -6.28 17.34
CA ILE A 155 -8.94 -6.25 16.62
C ILE A 155 -8.94 -5.16 15.53
N ARG A 156 -10.05 -4.99 14.79
CA ARG A 156 -10.19 -3.91 13.80
C ARG A 156 -10.09 -2.55 14.44
N LYS A 157 -10.83 -2.32 15.53
CA LYS A 157 -10.80 -1.05 16.25
C LYS A 157 -9.39 -0.71 16.72
N ILE A 158 -8.67 -1.67 17.32
CA ILE A 158 -7.27 -1.48 17.73
C ILE A 158 -6.39 -1.09 16.53
N LYS A 159 -6.59 -1.71 15.36
CA LYS A 159 -5.85 -1.37 14.14
C LYS A 159 -6.19 0.03 13.62
N GLU A 160 -7.45 0.44 13.69
CA GLU A 160 -7.90 1.76 13.26
C GLU A 160 -7.38 2.85 14.21
N ASP A 161 -7.45 2.63 15.52
CA ASP A 161 -6.90 3.53 16.54
C ASP A 161 -5.37 3.69 16.36
N LYS A 162 -4.67 2.57 16.12
CA LYS A 162 -3.23 2.59 15.79
C LYS A 162 -2.96 3.40 14.52
N LYS A 163 -3.77 3.24 13.47
CA LYS A 163 -3.62 4.00 12.23
C LYS A 163 -3.82 5.50 12.44
N ALA A 164 -4.83 5.89 13.21
CA ALA A 164 -5.09 7.28 13.53
C ALA A 164 -3.91 7.93 14.27
N ALA A 165 -3.36 7.24 15.28
CA ALA A 165 -2.20 7.71 16.05
C ALA A 165 -0.92 7.81 15.20
N ILE A 166 -0.76 6.95 14.18
CA ILE A 166 0.42 6.95 13.30
C ILE A 166 0.28 7.96 12.16
N HIS A 167 -0.94 8.40 11.81
CA HIS A 167 -1.15 9.31 10.68
C HIS A 167 -0.37 10.62 10.84
N GLU A 168 -0.27 11.15 12.04
CA GLU A 168 0.54 12.32 12.36
C GLU A 168 2.04 12.08 12.05
N ASN A 169 2.57 10.92 12.42
CA ASN A 169 3.96 10.56 12.16
C ASN A 169 4.29 10.42 10.67
N ILE A 170 3.28 10.06 9.85
CA ILE A 170 3.44 9.99 8.40
C ILE A 170 3.66 11.38 7.82
N ILE A 171 2.87 12.36 8.24
CA ILE A 171 3.01 13.76 7.81
C ILE A 171 4.40 14.27 8.19
N HIS A 172 4.85 14.00 9.41
CA HIS A 172 6.21 14.35 9.84
C HIS A 172 7.29 13.73 8.96
N SER A 173 7.14 12.48 8.55
CA SER A 173 8.11 11.81 7.67
C SER A 173 8.20 12.47 6.29
N TYR A 174 7.07 12.89 5.70
CA TYR A 174 7.07 13.65 4.45
C TYR A 174 7.75 15.02 4.62
N ILE A 175 7.45 15.71 5.71
CA ILE A 175 8.05 17.04 6.01
C ILE A 175 9.56 16.91 6.16
N VAL A 176 10.06 15.95 6.96
CA VAL A 176 11.49 15.73 7.17
C VAL A 176 12.19 15.39 5.85
N PHE A 177 11.59 14.55 5.01
CA PHE A 177 12.13 14.23 3.71
C PHE A 177 12.16 15.43 2.76
N ALA A 178 11.10 16.26 2.77
CA ALA A 178 11.04 17.49 1.97
C ALA A 178 12.12 18.50 2.43
N PHE A 179 12.34 18.66 3.74
CA PHE A 179 13.43 19.47 4.27
C PHE A 179 14.80 18.97 3.82
N PHE A 180 15.03 17.66 3.87
CA PHE A 180 16.26 17.08 3.36
C PHE A 180 16.50 17.41 1.89
N LEU A 181 15.47 17.23 1.04
CA LEU A 181 15.56 17.60 -0.38
C LEU A 181 15.77 19.10 -0.57
N GLY A 182 15.16 19.95 0.26
CA GLY A 182 15.39 21.39 0.26
C GLY A 182 16.86 21.78 0.57
N ILE A 183 17.48 21.08 1.53
CA ILE A 183 18.91 21.28 1.83
C ILE A 183 19.78 20.86 0.65
N VAL A 184 19.50 19.70 0.05
CA VAL A 184 20.24 19.22 -1.14
C VAL A 184 20.07 20.19 -2.31
N PHE A 185 18.86 20.69 -2.54
CA PHE A 185 18.57 21.69 -3.56
C PHE A 185 19.38 22.98 -3.33
N THR A 186 19.33 23.51 -2.10
CA THR A 186 20.06 24.72 -1.74
C THR A 186 21.56 24.54 -1.93
N PHE A 187 22.10 23.40 -1.52
CA PHE A 187 23.50 23.07 -1.70
C PHE A 187 23.89 23.06 -3.18
N GLN A 188 23.10 22.41 -4.04
CA GLN A 188 23.42 22.30 -5.47
C GLN A 188 23.25 23.59 -6.26
N VAL A 189 22.19 24.35 -5.95
CA VAL A 189 21.84 25.55 -6.72
C VAL A 189 22.61 26.78 -6.26
N PHE A 190 22.89 26.89 -4.97
CA PHE A 190 23.55 28.08 -4.39
C PHE A 190 25.01 27.84 -4.00
N LEU A 191 25.25 26.81 -3.18
CA LEU A 191 26.59 26.64 -2.59
C LEU A 191 27.64 26.17 -3.60
N LEU A 192 27.30 25.19 -4.42
CA LEU A 192 28.25 24.66 -5.42
C LEU A 192 28.68 25.73 -6.46
N PRO A 193 27.78 26.50 -7.09
CA PRO A 193 28.19 27.57 -7.99
C PRO A 193 28.98 28.68 -7.29
N PHE A 194 28.62 29.05 -6.06
CA PHE A 194 29.33 30.05 -5.27
C PHE A 194 30.78 29.64 -5.00
N LEU A 195 31.03 28.37 -4.64
CA LEU A 195 32.40 27.85 -4.45
C LEU A 195 33.21 27.87 -5.74
N GLN A 196 32.58 27.63 -6.89
CA GLN A 196 33.28 27.70 -8.20
C GLN A 196 33.78 29.11 -8.52
N ILE A 197 33.02 30.14 -8.14
CA ILE A 197 33.32 31.53 -8.45
C ILE A 197 34.30 32.13 -7.42
N SER A 198 34.11 31.81 -6.14
CA SER A 198 34.85 32.44 -5.05
C SER A 198 36.30 31.95 -4.87
N LEU A 199 36.63 30.79 -5.46
CA LEU A 199 37.96 30.18 -5.33
C LEU A 199 38.57 29.79 -6.69
N PRO A 200 38.73 30.73 -7.64
CA PRO A 200 39.30 30.43 -8.93
C PRO A 200 40.77 30.03 -8.77
N GLY A 201 41.11 28.82 -9.20
CA GLY A 201 42.47 28.28 -9.17
C GLY A 201 42.86 27.42 -7.96
N GLN A 202 42.19 27.54 -6.82
CA GLN A 202 42.45 26.66 -5.66
C GLN A 202 41.54 25.39 -5.67
N VAL A 203 40.46 25.41 -6.40
CA VAL A 203 39.45 24.32 -6.48
C VAL A 203 39.59 23.49 -7.77
N SER A 204 40.71 23.66 -8.49
CA SER A 204 40.99 22.98 -9.76
C SER A 204 40.98 21.44 -9.68
N ASN A 205 41.11 20.88 -8.48
CA ASN A 205 41.10 19.42 -8.24
C ASN A 205 39.75 18.89 -7.75
N VAL A 206 38.68 19.72 -7.53
CA VAL A 206 37.40 19.28 -7.07
C VAL A 206 36.52 18.89 -8.25
N ASN A 207 36.22 17.62 -8.35
CA ASN A 207 35.30 17.12 -9.39
C ASN A 207 33.85 17.42 -9.01
N PHE A 208 33.29 18.54 -9.47
CA PHE A 208 31.92 18.95 -9.19
C PHE A 208 30.85 17.94 -9.70
N ASN A 209 31.16 17.24 -10.79
CA ASN A 209 30.28 16.16 -11.26
C ASN A 209 30.22 14.99 -10.27
N PHE A 210 31.35 14.69 -9.62
CA PHE A 210 31.42 13.69 -8.56
C PHE A 210 30.50 14.08 -7.37
N ILE A 211 30.59 15.36 -6.94
CA ILE A 211 29.75 15.86 -5.83
C ILE A 211 28.28 15.81 -6.20
N ASN A 212 27.89 16.22 -7.40
CA ASN A 212 26.50 16.13 -7.88
C ASN A 212 25.98 14.68 -7.87
N ASN A 213 26.78 13.76 -8.39
CA ASN A 213 26.41 12.34 -8.39
C ASN A 213 26.30 11.77 -6.98
N LEU A 214 27.23 12.16 -6.08
CA LEU A 214 27.19 11.75 -4.68
C LEU A 214 25.90 12.21 -4.00
N MET A 215 25.50 13.47 -4.16
CA MET A 215 24.25 14.01 -3.61
C MET A 215 23.04 13.28 -4.15
N TYR A 216 23.03 12.95 -5.44
CA TYR A 216 21.96 12.16 -6.06
C TYR A 216 21.85 10.77 -5.43
N TYR A 217 22.95 10.02 -5.31
CA TYR A 217 22.93 8.69 -4.71
C TYR A 217 22.57 8.71 -3.22
N MET A 218 23.06 9.70 -2.47
CA MET A 218 22.64 9.87 -1.08
C MET A 218 21.14 10.12 -0.95
N SER A 219 20.56 10.92 -1.86
CA SER A 219 19.11 11.17 -1.89
C SER A 219 18.30 9.90 -2.21
N ILE A 220 18.79 9.04 -3.10
CA ILE A 220 18.18 7.74 -3.40
C ILE A 220 18.21 6.84 -2.16
N ILE A 221 19.36 6.71 -1.52
CA ILE A 221 19.51 5.88 -0.31
C ILE A 221 18.56 6.38 0.78
N GLN A 222 18.51 7.68 1.02
CA GLN A 222 17.60 8.30 1.98
C GLN A 222 16.12 8.03 1.65
N ALA A 223 15.72 8.12 0.38
CA ALA A 223 14.37 7.82 -0.09
C ALA A 223 13.97 6.37 0.20
N VAL A 224 14.88 5.42 -0.02
CA VAL A 224 14.64 4.00 0.25
C VAL A 224 14.45 3.77 1.75
N PHE A 225 15.34 4.28 2.60
CA PHE A 225 15.24 4.12 4.05
C PHE A 225 13.97 4.78 4.62
N ALA A 226 13.68 6.01 4.20
CA ALA A 226 12.50 6.74 4.64
C ALA A 226 11.21 6.00 4.24
N GLY A 227 11.13 5.51 3.00
CA GLY A 227 9.96 4.79 2.52
C GLY A 227 9.75 3.43 3.20
N LEU A 228 10.81 2.67 3.43
CA LEU A 228 10.74 1.39 4.15
C LEU A 228 10.32 1.59 5.61
N SER A 229 10.88 2.60 6.28
CA SER A 229 10.53 2.96 7.66
C SER A 229 9.05 3.33 7.77
N MET A 230 8.54 4.13 6.83
CA MET A 230 7.13 4.49 6.75
C MET A 230 6.20 3.28 6.58
N GLY A 231 6.55 2.37 5.67
CA GLY A 231 5.78 1.16 5.44
C GLY A 231 5.72 0.25 6.65
N LYS A 232 6.83 0.12 7.38
CA LYS A 232 6.86 -0.67 8.62
C LYS A 232 6.03 -0.01 9.73
N MET A 233 6.05 1.30 9.84
CA MET A 233 5.27 2.02 10.85
C MET A 233 3.76 1.96 10.59
N TYR A 234 3.34 2.15 9.32
CA TYR A 234 1.93 2.31 8.97
C TYR A 234 1.19 0.98 8.77
N ASP A 235 1.74 0.11 7.93
CA ASP A 235 1.09 -1.16 7.54
C ASP A 235 1.72 -2.38 8.24
N ASP A 236 2.64 -2.16 9.18
CA ASP A 236 3.43 -3.19 9.89
C ASP A 236 4.16 -4.16 8.96
N SER A 237 4.40 -3.73 7.71
CA SER A 237 4.98 -4.55 6.66
C SER A 237 5.97 -3.76 5.80
N TYR A 238 7.17 -4.32 5.63
CA TYR A 238 8.15 -3.75 4.68
C TYR A 238 7.67 -3.81 3.22
N LYS A 239 6.82 -4.79 2.86
CA LYS A 239 6.24 -4.86 1.51
C LYS A 239 5.34 -3.68 1.21
N ALA A 240 4.58 -3.22 2.21
CA ALA A 240 3.77 -2.01 2.07
C ALA A 240 4.63 -0.73 1.99
N GLY A 241 5.88 -0.78 2.47
CA GLY A 241 6.85 0.31 2.33
C GLY A 241 7.23 0.61 0.90
N ALA A 242 7.14 -0.35 -0.01
CA ALA A 242 7.52 -0.17 -1.41
C ALA A 242 6.75 0.99 -2.10
N LYS A 243 5.48 1.21 -1.75
CA LYS A 243 4.70 2.35 -2.26
C LYS A 243 5.27 3.71 -1.84
N TYR A 244 5.70 3.82 -0.58
CA TYR A 244 6.30 5.06 -0.05
C TYR A 244 7.70 5.28 -0.61
N VAL A 245 8.50 4.21 -0.77
CA VAL A 245 9.79 4.26 -1.46
C VAL A 245 9.61 4.78 -2.88
N ALA A 246 8.62 4.28 -3.63
CA ALA A 246 8.34 4.75 -4.99
C ALA A 246 7.99 6.25 -5.03
N ILE A 247 7.17 6.74 -4.08
CA ILE A 247 6.82 8.16 -3.98
C ILE A 247 8.06 9.01 -3.69
N PHE A 248 8.88 8.64 -2.71
CA PHE A 248 10.08 9.40 -2.35
C PHE A 248 11.13 9.39 -3.47
N LEU A 249 11.33 8.25 -4.14
CA LEU A 249 12.21 8.18 -5.29
C LEU A 249 11.70 9.05 -6.46
N PHE A 250 10.39 9.09 -6.68
CA PHE A 250 9.79 9.98 -7.68
C PHE A 250 10.08 11.47 -7.35
N MET A 251 9.99 11.86 -6.07
CA MET A 251 10.37 13.21 -5.63
C MET A 251 11.85 13.52 -5.91
N VAL A 252 12.75 12.57 -5.65
CA VAL A 252 14.19 12.74 -5.95
C VAL A 252 14.41 12.93 -7.44
N ILE A 253 13.76 12.11 -8.28
CA ILE A 253 13.88 12.19 -9.74
C ILE A 253 13.40 13.54 -10.26
N ILE A 254 12.26 14.03 -9.80
CA ILE A 254 11.73 15.34 -10.18
C ILE A 254 12.73 16.43 -9.80
N LEU A 255 13.27 16.38 -8.58
CA LEU A 255 14.22 17.40 -8.09
C LEU A 255 15.46 17.45 -8.97
N PHE A 256 16.10 16.32 -9.22
CA PHE A 256 17.39 16.27 -9.91
C PHE A 256 17.29 16.40 -11.43
N ASN A 257 16.21 15.91 -12.05
CA ASN A 257 16.08 15.87 -13.50
C ASN A 257 15.19 16.99 -14.08
N ILE A 258 14.35 17.60 -13.27
CA ILE A 258 13.44 18.66 -13.70
C ILE A 258 13.79 19.98 -13.02
N ILE A 259 13.78 20.02 -11.69
CA ILE A 259 13.87 21.30 -10.95
C ILE A 259 15.29 21.87 -11.02
N ILE A 260 16.32 21.10 -10.68
CA ILE A 260 17.71 21.59 -10.66
C ILE A 260 18.19 22.04 -12.05
N PRO A 261 17.92 21.35 -13.18
CA PRO A 261 18.33 21.82 -14.50
C PRO A 261 17.60 23.08 -15.00
N ILE A 262 16.35 23.32 -14.55
CA ILE A 262 15.57 24.50 -14.96
C ILE A 262 16.06 25.76 -14.26
N VAL A 263 16.59 25.65 -13.05
CA VAL A 263 17.09 26.81 -12.30
C VAL A 263 18.40 27.29 -12.90
N PRO A 264 18.49 28.52 -13.43
CA PRO A 264 19.71 29.06 -14.04
C PRO A 264 20.82 29.09 -12.98
N LYS A 265 21.87 28.33 -13.22
CA LYS A 265 23.09 28.35 -12.36
C LYS A 265 23.67 29.74 -12.39
N GLY A 266 23.46 30.55 -11.37
CA GLY A 266 23.99 31.91 -11.28
C GLY A 266 22.94 33.04 -11.26
N MET A 267 21.64 32.75 -11.33
CA MET A 267 20.59 33.78 -11.30
C MET A 267 20.65 34.68 -10.06
N PHE A 268 21.19 34.19 -8.97
CA PHE A 268 21.29 34.90 -7.71
C PHE A 268 22.65 35.59 -7.49
N LEU A 269 23.64 35.39 -8.39
CA LEU A 269 24.94 35.99 -8.30
C LEU A 269 25.01 37.37 -8.99
N ILE A 270 24.00 37.72 -9.78
CA ILE A 270 23.96 39.00 -10.54
C ILE A 270 23.62 40.18 -9.62
N ASN A 271 23.09 39.97 -8.42
CA ASN A 271 22.66 41.03 -7.52
C ASN A 271 23.62 41.36 -6.36
N ILE A 272 24.84 40.84 -6.35
CA ILE A 272 25.84 41.14 -5.32
C ILE A 272 26.97 42.05 -5.86
N ASN A 273 26.77 42.70 -6.96
CA ASN A 273 27.62 43.82 -7.34
C ASN A 273 27.10 45.11 -6.70
N ILE A 274 27.44 45.29 -5.41
CA ILE A 274 27.49 46.60 -4.76
C ILE A 274 28.92 46.85 -4.31
#